data_a5224e5e22f54dd8a8ee0fad17aee63b
#
_entry.id   a5224e5e22f54dd8a8ee0fad17aee63b
#
_cell.length_a   1.000
_cell.length_b   1.000
_cell.length_c   1.000
_cell.angle_alpha   90.00
_cell.angle_beta   90.00
_cell.angle_gamma   90.00
#
_symmetry.space_group_name_H-M   'P 1'
#
loop_
_entity.id
_entity.type
_entity.pdbx_description
1 polymer ?
#
loop_
_entity_poly.entity_id
_entity_poly.type
_entity_poly.pdbx_seq_one_letter_code
_entity_poly.pdbx_strand_id
1 'polypeptide(L)'
;MLLTKEEINTRAAVESLHDHARGSALGELSRFRQEFYTSLTARADALFGLSDAVLCADGPVRSLVELTLLAEHRRGHGAMYDALGQGRVAPQRIRRALAAGPLPRATDGRIVLAVDVSPWLRSDAPTSSDRLFCHVYGRAKNNAQLIPGWPYSFVAALEPGRTSWTALLDAVRLGPADDATAVTAEQLRGVVGRLVAAGHWRAGDPPVLIVTDAGYDVTRLAYVLADLPVELLGRLRCDRVLRLPKPPRLPGTTGRPPKHGPEFALDNPLTWPPPQHTTSTDTSRYGTAVATSWDRVHPRLTHRGCWIDHEGELPVIEGTLVRLQVEHLPGDRDPKPVWLWSSVPAASTADVDRWWQAFLRRFDLEHTFRLLKQTLGWTAPKIRTPEAADRWTWLILAAHTQLRLARPLAEDLRRPWERPARPGRMTPARVRRAFRNIRATTTLPASAPKPSRPGPGRPPGSRNRRPAPRYDVGKTVKRDLTITARQQRAGCRSS
;
A
#
# COMPACT_ATOMS: atom_id res chain seq x y z
N MET A 1 -9.66 29.01 43.85
CA MET A 1 -10.62 27.90 43.92
C MET A 1 -9.77 26.65 44.13
N LEU A 2 -9.77 26.11 45.35
CA LEU A 2 -8.98 24.91 45.70
C LEU A 2 -9.70 23.68 45.14
N LEU A 3 -8.97 22.82 44.45
CA LEU A 3 -9.47 21.54 43.92
C LEU A 3 -9.87 20.62 45.09
N THR A 4 -10.95 19.89 44.95
CA THR A 4 -11.37 18.90 45.96
C THR A 4 -10.39 17.70 45.93
N LYS A 5 -10.34 16.96 47.05
CA LYS A 5 -9.48 15.78 47.21
C LYS A 5 -9.78 14.70 46.16
N GLU A 6 -11.03 14.63 45.68
CA GLU A 6 -11.50 13.72 44.65
C GLU A 6 -11.00 14.14 43.23
N GLU A 7 -11.01 15.45 42.95
CA GLU A 7 -10.45 16.01 41.69
C GLU A 7 -8.93 15.83 41.62
N ILE A 8 -8.22 15.98 42.77
CA ILE A 8 -6.77 15.75 42.87
C ILE A 8 -6.45 14.26 42.59
N ASN A 9 -7.19 13.33 43.21
CA ASN A 9 -7.01 11.90 43.01
C ASN A 9 -7.33 11.48 41.59
N THR A 10 -8.39 12.01 40.97
CA THR A 10 -8.77 11.74 39.58
C THR A 10 -7.70 12.25 38.63
N ARG A 11 -7.16 13.44 38.90
CA ARG A 11 -6.08 14.02 38.07
C ARG A 11 -4.78 13.21 38.16
N ALA A 12 -4.38 12.80 39.37
CA ALA A 12 -3.22 11.94 39.60
C ALA A 12 -3.37 10.56 38.89
N ALA A 13 -4.56 9.97 38.96
CA ALA A 13 -4.85 8.71 38.23
C ALA A 13 -4.78 8.88 36.70
N VAL A 14 -5.31 9.98 36.17
CA VAL A 14 -5.22 10.29 34.73
C VAL A 14 -3.78 10.56 34.29
N GLU A 15 -3.00 11.29 35.09
CA GLU A 15 -1.57 11.53 34.81
C GLU A 15 -0.77 10.22 34.84
N SER A 16 -1.01 9.33 35.82
CA SER A 16 -0.39 8.00 35.89
C SER A 16 -0.73 7.11 34.68
N LEU A 17 -1.99 7.11 34.24
CA LEU A 17 -2.40 6.39 33.02
C LEU A 17 -1.73 6.96 31.76
N HIS A 18 -1.61 8.28 31.67
CA HIS A 18 -0.89 8.95 30.59
C HIS A 18 0.60 8.58 30.55
N ASP A 19 1.26 8.59 31.70
CA ASP A 19 2.68 8.24 31.80
C ASP A 19 2.91 6.77 31.46
N HIS A 20 2.04 5.87 31.89
CA HIS A 20 2.11 4.45 31.52
C HIS A 20 1.91 4.25 30.01
N ALA A 21 0.93 4.92 29.42
CA ALA A 21 0.69 4.84 27.97
C ALA A 21 1.87 5.40 27.16
N ARG A 22 2.49 6.50 27.60
CA ARG A 22 3.70 7.06 26.99
C ARG A 22 4.88 6.11 27.12
N GLY A 23 5.10 5.51 28.29
CA GLY A 23 6.14 4.51 28.52
C GLY A 23 6.00 3.29 27.61
N SER A 24 4.78 2.77 27.48
CA SER A 24 4.47 1.67 26.56
C SER A 24 4.76 2.04 25.10
N ALA A 25 4.31 3.21 24.65
CA ALA A 25 4.56 3.68 23.29
C ALA A 25 6.06 3.90 22.98
N LEU A 26 6.82 4.39 23.95
CA LEU A 26 8.27 4.53 23.84
C LEU A 26 8.96 3.17 23.76
N GLY A 27 8.52 2.19 24.55
CA GLY A 27 8.99 0.82 24.49
C GLY A 27 8.73 0.17 23.13
N GLU A 28 7.51 0.32 22.59
CA GLU A 28 7.14 -0.17 21.25
C GLU A 28 8.00 0.46 20.14
N LEU A 29 8.18 1.78 20.17
CA LEU A 29 9.03 2.48 19.22
C LEU A 29 10.49 2.00 19.32
N SER A 30 11.03 1.90 20.53
CA SER A 30 12.42 1.46 20.76
C SER A 30 12.65 0.02 20.30
N ARG A 31 11.70 -0.88 20.57
CA ARG A 31 11.72 -2.27 20.09
C ARG A 31 11.71 -2.32 18.56
N PHE A 32 10.80 -1.59 17.91
CA PHE A 32 10.75 -1.54 16.44
C PHE A 32 12.06 -0.99 15.85
N ARG A 33 12.64 0.05 16.42
CA ARG A 33 13.91 0.63 15.97
C ARG A 33 15.04 -0.40 16.06
N GLN A 34 15.09 -1.19 17.13
CA GLN A 34 16.07 -2.27 17.28
C GLN A 34 15.86 -3.38 16.25
N GLU A 35 14.62 -3.84 16.04
CA GLU A 35 14.28 -4.84 15.02
C GLU A 35 14.59 -4.35 13.60
N PHE A 36 14.30 -3.09 13.32
CA PHE A 36 14.66 -2.48 12.05
C PHE A 36 16.18 -2.46 11.87
N TYR A 37 16.95 -2.05 12.87
CA TYR A 37 18.41 -2.04 12.80
C TYR A 37 18.98 -3.45 12.55
N THR A 38 18.50 -4.46 13.25
CA THR A 38 18.94 -5.87 13.06
C THR A 38 18.56 -6.43 11.68
N SER A 39 17.59 -5.82 11.00
CA SER A 39 17.23 -6.18 9.62
C SER A 39 18.21 -5.62 8.57
N LEU A 40 19.05 -4.65 8.94
CA LEU A 40 20.06 -4.03 8.09
C LEU A 40 21.35 -4.84 8.17
N THR A 41 21.61 -5.73 7.21
CA THR A 41 22.69 -6.74 7.29
C THR A 41 24.02 -6.30 6.70
N ALA A 42 24.04 -5.18 5.94
CA ALA A 42 25.27 -4.54 5.49
C ALA A 42 25.08 -3.02 5.42
N ARG A 43 26.08 -2.25 5.79
CA ARG A 43 26.03 -0.77 5.93
C ARG A 43 24.93 -0.32 6.91
N ALA A 44 24.65 -1.12 7.94
CA ALA A 44 23.54 -0.95 8.86
C ALA A 44 23.48 0.46 9.46
N ASP A 45 24.58 0.93 10.04
CA ASP A 45 24.65 2.25 10.68
C ASP A 45 24.32 3.40 9.70
N ALA A 46 24.82 3.31 8.45
CA ALA A 46 24.59 4.34 7.45
C ALA A 46 23.13 4.33 6.95
N LEU A 47 22.53 3.15 6.73
CA LEU A 47 21.12 3.01 6.36
C LEU A 47 20.19 3.46 7.49
N PHE A 48 20.53 3.11 8.74
CA PHE A 48 19.76 3.53 9.90
C PHE A 48 19.85 5.06 10.11
N GLY A 49 21.06 5.63 10.03
CA GLY A 49 21.24 7.08 10.09
C GLY A 49 20.52 7.83 8.96
N LEU A 50 20.42 7.22 7.77
CA LEU A 50 19.65 7.77 6.66
C LEU A 50 18.13 7.77 6.94
N SER A 51 17.61 6.70 7.56
CA SER A 51 16.22 6.67 8.01
C SER A 51 15.92 7.73 9.07
N ASP A 52 16.83 7.91 10.04
CA ASP A 52 16.70 8.97 11.04
C ASP A 52 16.74 10.37 10.42
N ALA A 53 17.59 10.58 9.43
CA ALA A 53 17.63 11.84 8.68
C ALA A 53 16.30 12.13 7.95
N VAL A 54 15.68 11.11 7.33
CA VAL A 54 14.33 11.24 6.72
C VAL A 54 13.31 11.68 7.75
N LEU A 55 13.34 11.11 8.95
CA LEU A 55 12.39 11.39 10.02
C LEU A 55 12.59 12.77 10.66
N CYS A 56 13.83 13.25 10.74
CA CYS A 56 14.19 14.49 11.41
C CYS A 56 14.36 15.71 10.47
N ALA A 57 14.23 15.50 9.14
CA ALA A 57 14.36 16.60 8.19
C ALA A 57 13.24 17.64 8.33
N ASP A 58 13.59 18.90 8.25
CA ASP A 58 12.65 20.01 8.23
C ASP A 58 12.06 20.17 6.82
N GLY A 59 10.75 19.98 6.69
CA GLY A 59 10.08 20.05 5.40
C GLY A 59 10.19 18.76 4.55
N PRO A 60 9.74 18.79 3.29
CA PRO A 60 9.77 17.64 2.38
C PRO A 60 11.19 17.22 2.01
N VAL A 61 11.46 15.93 1.98
CA VAL A 61 12.71 15.37 1.46
C VAL A 61 12.69 15.45 -0.07
N ARG A 62 13.52 16.27 -0.67
CA ARG A 62 13.60 16.48 -2.12
C ARG A 62 14.77 15.76 -2.77
N SER A 63 15.86 15.60 -2.04
CA SER A 63 17.04 14.88 -2.50
C SER A 63 17.72 14.13 -1.38
N LEU A 64 18.51 13.13 -1.73
CA LEU A 64 19.33 12.41 -0.75
C LEU A 64 20.46 13.33 -0.22
N VAL A 65 20.94 14.27 -1.04
CA VAL A 65 22.02 15.17 -0.66
C VAL A 65 21.61 16.04 0.53
N GLU A 66 20.37 16.55 0.56
CA GLU A 66 19.86 17.32 1.69
C GLU A 66 19.92 16.54 3.02
N LEU A 67 19.69 15.23 2.96
CA LEU A 67 19.75 14.37 4.15
C LEU A 67 21.17 14.24 4.73
N THR A 68 22.21 14.41 3.91
CA THR A 68 23.59 14.35 4.39
C THR A 68 23.99 15.56 5.21
N LEU A 69 23.26 16.66 5.10
CA LEU A 69 23.49 17.88 5.87
C LEU A 69 22.91 17.83 7.28
N LEU A 70 22.11 16.79 7.57
CA LEU A 70 21.45 16.63 8.86
C LEU A 70 22.36 15.92 9.88
N ALA A 71 22.30 16.40 11.12
CA ALA A 71 23.08 15.85 12.22
C ALA A 71 22.83 14.34 12.47
N GLU A 72 21.64 13.88 12.14
CA GLU A 72 21.23 12.49 12.31
C GLU A 72 21.97 11.53 11.37
N HIS A 73 22.39 11.97 10.20
CA HIS A 73 23.16 11.14 9.26
C HIS A 73 24.61 10.96 9.71
N ARG A 74 25.25 12.03 10.21
CA ARG A 74 26.64 12.05 10.77
C ARG A 74 27.72 11.44 9.89
N ARG A 75 27.49 11.26 8.59
CA ARG A 75 28.41 10.61 7.65
C ARG A 75 28.60 11.47 6.42
N GLY A 76 29.76 11.33 5.78
CA GLY A 76 30.00 12.03 4.53
C GLY A 76 29.04 11.60 3.41
N HIS A 77 28.87 12.48 2.44
CA HIS A 77 28.00 12.31 1.29
C HIS A 77 28.19 10.96 0.55
N GLY A 78 29.45 10.48 0.37
CA GLY A 78 29.73 9.20 -0.26
C GLY A 78 29.19 7.99 0.48
N ALA A 79 29.11 8.04 1.82
CA ALA A 79 28.62 6.94 2.63
C ALA A 79 27.13 6.66 2.41
N MET A 80 26.33 7.66 2.06
CA MET A 80 24.93 7.50 1.78
C MET A 80 24.69 6.75 0.44
N TYR A 81 25.37 7.16 -0.63
CA TYR A 81 25.26 6.46 -1.91
C TYR A 81 25.82 5.04 -1.83
N ASP A 82 26.91 4.84 -1.08
CA ASP A 82 27.47 3.52 -0.80
C ASP A 82 26.47 2.66 0.00
N ALA A 83 25.82 3.23 1.01
CA ALA A 83 24.79 2.52 1.78
C ALA A 83 23.60 2.08 0.90
N LEU A 84 23.10 2.94 0.01
CA LEU A 84 22.03 2.57 -0.90
C LEU A 84 22.50 1.66 -2.04
N GLY A 85 23.75 1.79 -2.50
CA GLY A 85 24.32 0.95 -3.55
C GLY A 85 24.74 -0.44 -3.08
N GLN A 86 25.40 -0.53 -1.93
CA GLN A 86 26.06 -1.75 -1.41
C GLN A 86 25.44 -2.30 -0.13
N GLY A 87 24.54 -1.55 0.51
CA GLY A 87 23.86 -1.99 1.72
C GLY A 87 22.97 -3.21 1.46
N ARG A 88 22.66 -3.93 2.52
CA ARG A 88 21.74 -5.07 2.47
C ARG A 88 20.69 -4.93 3.55
N VAL A 89 19.47 -5.23 3.14
CA VAL A 89 18.27 -5.28 4.00
C VAL A 89 17.76 -6.72 3.96
N ALA A 90 17.31 -7.24 5.09
CA ALA A 90 16.60 -8.51 5.17
C ALA A 90 15.08 -8.27 5.18
N PRO A 91 14.38 -8.26 4.01
CA PRO A 91 12.98 -7.86 3.93
C PRO A 91 12.08 -8.70 4.83
N GLN A 92 12.35 -10.00 4.97
CA GLN A 92 11.53 -10.88 5.80
C GLN A 92 11.60 -10.52 7.31
N ARG A 93 12.73 -9.96 7.78
CA ARG A 93 12.83 -9.46 9.17
C ARG A 93 11.98 -8.19 9.34
N ILE A 94 12.09 -7.25 8.40
CA ILE A 94 11.24 -6.03 8.44
C ILE A 94 9.76 -6.41 8.37
N ARG A 95 9.35 -7.28 7.46
CA ARG A 95 7.97 -7.76 7.34
C ARG A 95 7.43 -8.34 8.66
N ARG A 96 8.25 -9.13 9.37
CA ARG A 96 7.88 -9.65 10.69
C ARG A 96 7.76 -8.55 11.73
N ALA A 97 8.71 -7.61 11.77
CA ALA A 97 8.65 -6.47 12.69
C ALA A 97 7.42 -5.57 12.43
N LEU A 98 7.04 -5.34 11.16
CA LEU A 98 5.84 -4.61 10.79
C LEU A 98 4.55 -5.32 11.26
N ALA A 99 4.51 -6.65 11.09
CA ALA A 99 3.36 -7.46 11.50
C ALA A 99 3.27 -7.66 13.03
N ALA A 100 4.39 -7.62 13.76
CA ALA A 100 4.41 -7.79 15.21
C ALA A 100 3.96 -6.54 15.99
N GLY A 101 3.93 -5.36 15.34
CA GLY A 101 3.50 -4.10 15.98
C GLY A 101 1.98 -4.03 16.20
N PRO A 102 1.51 -3.05 16.98
CA PRO A 102 0.08 -2.86 17.21
C PRO A 102 -0.65 -2.57 15.91
N LEU A 103 -1.72 -3.31 15.62
CA LEU A 103 -2.53 -3.15 14.42
C LEU A 103 -3.88 -2.49 14.72
N PRO A 104 -4.37 -1.64 13.80
CA PRO A 104 -5.72 -1.11 13.91
C PRO A 104 -6.75 -2.22 13.65
N ARG A 105 -7.90 -2.09 14.31
CA ARG A 105 -9.06 -2.96 14.12
C ARG A 105 -10.30 -2.12 13.87
N ALA A 106 -11.21 -2.64 13.06
CA ALA A 106 -12.53 -2.09 12.90
C ALA A 106 -13.35 -2.25 14.19
N THR A 107 -14.50 -1.62 14.27
CA THR A 107 -15.37 -1.64 15.45
C THR A 107 -15.86 -3.03 15.82
N ASP A 108 -15.95 -3.95 14.84
CA ASP A 108 -16.29 -5.36 15.01
C ASP A 108 -15.08 -6.25 15.35
N GLY A 109 -13.91 -5.66 15.64
CA GLY A 109 -12.66 -6.38 15.92
C GLY A 109 -11.91 -6.88 14.71
N ARG A 110 -12.44 -6.75 13.50
CA ARG A 110 -11.89 -7.24 12.24
C ARG A 110 -10.66 -6.45 11.81
N ILE A 111 -9.69 -7.12 11.22
CA ILE A 111 -8.57 -6.48 10.52
C ILE A 111 -9.03 -6.16 9.10
N VAL A 112 -8.87 -4.92 8.67
CA VAL A 112 -9.17 -4.47 7.30
C VAL A 112 -7.86 -4.10 6.61
N LEU A 113 -7.52 -4.82 5.55
CA LEU A 113 -6.35 -4.56 4.72
C LEU A 113 -6.77 -3.86 3.43
N ALA A 114 -5.98 -2.89 3.00
CA ALA A 114 -6.07 -2.32 1.66
C ALA A 114 -4.85 -2.71 0.86
N VAL A 115 -5.06 -3.04 -0.41
CA VAL A 115 -4.00 -3.33 -1.39
C VAL A 115 -4.10 -2.33 -2.53
N ASP A 116 -2.98 -1.69 -2.85
CA ASP A 116 -2.94 -0.77 -3.98
C ASP A 116 -1.54 -0.66 -4.57
N VAL A 117 -1.46 -0.29 -5.86
CA VAL A 117 -0.20 -0.10 -6.58
C VAL A 117 0.13 1.39 -6.65
N SER A 118 1.35 1.73 -6.24
CA SER A 118 1.88 3.07 -6.39
C SER A 118 3.15 3.06 -7.25
N PRO A 119 3.23 3.85 -8.34
CA PRO A 119 4.42 3.86 -9.18
C PRO A 119 5.49 4.81 -8.67
N TRP A 120 6.74 4.37 -8.82
CA TRP A 120 7.91 5.23 -8.82
C TRP A 120 8.32 5.51 -10.27
N LEU A 121 7.90 6.64 -10.80
CA LEU A 121 8.11 7.02 -12.20
C LEU A 121 9.59 7.30 -12.48
N ARG A 122 10.10 6.74 -13.58
CA ARG A 122 11.50 6.80 -14.00
C ARG A 122 11.63 6.93 -15.54
N SER A 123 10.98 7.96 -16.10
CA SER A 123 11.09 8.31 -17.51
C SER A 123 12.50 8.76 -17.90
N ASP A 124 13.22 9.37 -16.96
CA ASP A 124 14.56 9.91 -17.10
C ASP A 124 15.71 8.90 -17.01
N ALA A 125 15.41 7.62 -16.81
CA ALA A 125 16.41 6.61 -16.46
C ALA A 125 16.49 5.43 -17.46
N PRO A 126 16.91 5.64 -18.72
CA PRO A 126 17.00 4.56 -19.71
C PRO A 126 18.02 3.47 -19.34
N THR A 127 18.93 3.76 -18.40
CA THR A 127 19.91 2.82 -17.87
C THR A 127 19.45 2.03 -16.66
N SER A 128 18.19 2.21 -16.22
CA SER A 128 17.57 1.43 -15.15
C SER A 128 16.81 0.25 -15.74
N SER A 129 17.08 -0.95 -15.23
CA SER A 129 16.36 -2.17 -15.62
C SER A 129 14.97 -2.28 -15.03
N ASP A 130 14.20 -3.27 -15.45
CA ASP A 130 12.94 -3.73 -14.88
C ASP A 130 11.85 -2.64 -14.75
N ARG A 131 11.90 -1.63 -15.64
CA ARG A 131 10.83 -0.63 -15.69
C ARG A 131 9.64 -1.16 -16.46
N LEU A 132 8.44 -0.85 -15.94
CA LEU A 132 7.15 -1.09 -16.58
C LEU A 132 6.53 0.24 -17.02
N PHE A 133 5.61 0.18 -17.98
CA PHE A 133 4.73 1.30 -18.25
C PHE A 133 3.67 1.41 -17.14
N CYS A 134 3.77 2.48 -16.37
CA CYS A 134 2.84 2.79 -15.29
C CYS A 134 1.74 3.69 -15.80
N HIS A 135 0.49 3.34 -15.52
CA HIS A 135 -0.65 4.21 -15.79
C HIS A 135 -0.64 5.42 -14.85
N VAL A 136 -0.64 6.61 -15.42
CA VAL A 136 -0.77 7.87 -14.68
C VAL A 136 -2.00 8.59 -15.21
N TYR A 137 -2.96 8.80 -14.33
CA TYR A 137 -4.18 9.52 -14.68
C TYR A 137 -3.92 11.03 -14.58
N GLY A 138 -4.01 11.75 -15.71
CA GLY A 138 -4.00 13.19 -15.77
C GLY A 138 -5.27 13.80 -15.17
N ARG A 139 -5.23 15.11 -14.85
CA ARG A 139 -6.41 15.84 -14.34
C ARG A 139 -7.53 16.01 -15.38
N ALA A 140 -7.21 15.92 -16.68
CA ALA A 140 -8.18 16.01 -17.77
C ALA A 140 -8.80 14.64 -18.07
N LYS A 141 -10.08 14.62 -18.46
CA LYS A 141 -10.76 13.40 -18.94
C LYS A 141 -9.99 12.81 -20.12
N ASN A 142 -9.75 11.49 -20.10
CA ASN A 142 -9.07 10.69 -21.13
C ASN A 142 -7.55 10.91 -21.29
N ASN A 143 -6.85 11.56 -20.37
CA ASN A 143 -5.39 11.69 -20.39
C ASN A 143 -4.72 10.62 -19.51
N ALA A 144 -4.97 9.34 -19.77
CA ALA A 144 -4.15 8.28 -19.20
C ALA A 144 -2.80 8.25 -19.96
N GLN A 145 -1.71 8.51 -19.25
CA GLN A 145 -0.35 8.42 -19.78
C GLN A 145 0.32 7.15 -19.29
N LEU A 146 1.09 6.52 -20.19
CA LEU A 146 1.95 5.40 -19.85
C LEU A 146 3.38 5.91 -19.64
N ILE A 147 3.81 6.00 -18.41
CA ILE A 147 5.13 6.53 -18.06
C ILE A 147 6.00 5.40 -17.51
N PRO A 148 7.26 5.25 -18.00
CA PRO A 148 8.18 4.24 -17.47
C PRO A 148 8.48 4.43 -15.98
N GLY A 149 8.42 3.32 -15.21
CA GLY A 149 8.70 3.35 -13.79
C GLY A 149 8.76 1.98 -13.15
N TRP A 150 8.86 1.97 -11.85
CA TRP A 150 8.77 0.79 -11.02
C TRP A 150 7.47 0.84 -10.21
N PRO A 151 6.45 0.06 -10.57
CA PRO A 151 5.24 -0.06 -9.76
C PRO A 151 5.52 -0.93 -8.52
N TYR A 152 5.02 -0.49 -7.37
CA TYR A 152 5.08 -1.23 -6.11
C TYR A 152 3.67 -1.53 -5.63
N SER A 153 3.39 -2.79 -5.33
CA SER A 153 2.20 -3.24 -4.62
C SER A 153 2.41 -3.06 -3.12
N PHE A 154 1.52 -2.33 -2.46
CA PHE A 154 1.56 -2.10 -1.02
C PHE A 154 0.37 -2.77 -0.35
N VAL A 155 0.61 -3.33 0.84
CA VAL A 155 -0.43 -3.83 1.72
C VAL A 155 -0.39 -3.04 3.03
N ALA A 156 -1.53 -2.50 3.43
CA ALA A 156 -1.66 -1.73 4.67
C ALA A 156 -2.93 -2.08 5.42
N ALA A 157 -2.86 -2.13 6.76
CA ALA A 157 -4.06 -2.18 7.59
C ALA A 157 -4.64 -0.77 7.78
N LEU A 158 -5.97 -0.67 7.61
CA LEU A 158 -6.72 0.58 7.71
C LEU A 158 -7.14 0.86 9.15
N GLU A 159 -6.98 2.09 9.61
CA GLU A 159 -7.47 2.53 10.91
C GLU A 159 -8.98 2.83 10.85
N PRO A 160 -9.75 2.61 11.92
CA PRO A 160 -11.16 3.00 11.98
C PRO A 160 -11.33 4.52 12.04
N GLY A 161 -12.47 5.01 11.58
CA GLY A 161 -12.82 6.43 11.60
C GLY A 161 -12.02 7.28 10.59
N ARG A 162 -12.17 8.63 10.64
CA ARG A 162 -11.44 9.55 9.75
C ARG A 162 -10.02 9.74 10.24
N THR A 163 -9.05 9.27 9.47
CA THR A 163 -7.63 9.39 9.80
C THR A 163 -6.81 9.49 8.50
N SER A 164 -5.59 9.98 8.60
CA SER A 164 -4.59 9.90 7.53
C SER A 164 -3.51 8.84 7.82
N TRP A 165 -3.80 7.96 8.75
CA TRP A 165 -2.89 6.89 9.14
C TRP A 165 -3.33 5.55 8.57
N THR A 166 -2.34 4.75 8.18
CA THR A 166 -2.45 3.33 7.89
C THR A 166 -1.27 2.61 8.53
N ALA A 167 -1.38 1.31 8.74
CA ALA A 167 -0.25 0.49 9.16
C ALA A 167 0.29 -0.26 7.93
N LEU A 168 1.40 0.21 7.35
CA LEU A 168 2.05 -0.48 6.22
C LEU A 168 2.62 -1.81 6.69
N LEU A 169 2.30 -2.91 5.99
CA LEU A 169 2.70 -4.28 6.31
C LEU A 169 3.64 -4.89 5.29
N ASP A 170 3.54 -4.47 4.04
CA ASP A 170 4.37 -4.99 2.96
C ASP A 170 4.47 -4.03 1.77
N ALA A 171 5.55 -4.17 1.01
CA ALA A 171 5.70 -3.58 -0.31
C ALA A 171 6.50 -4.54 -1.21
N VAL A 172 6.01 -4.76 -2.44
CA VAL A 172 6.64 -5.61 -3.45
C VAL A 172 6.70 -4.85 -4.77
N ARG A 173 7.88 -4.78 -5.39
CA ARG A 173 8.04 -4.23 -6.73
C ARG A 173 7.55 -5.25 -7.77
N LEU A 174 6.72 -4.79 -8.70
CA LEU A 174 6.28 -5.60 -9.84
C LEU A 174 7.27 -5.48 -10.98
N GLY A 175 7.72 -6.61 -11.49
CA GLY A 175 8.67 -6.71 -12.60
C GLY A 175 7.99 -7.02 -13.94
N PRO A 176 8.74 -6.89 -15.06
CA PRO A 176 8.20 -7.12 -16.41
C PRO A 176 7.72 -8.54 -16.71
N ALA A 177 8.23 -9.52 -15.98
CA ALA A 177 7.86 -10.93 -16.16
C ALA A 177 6.77 -11.39 -15.17
N ASP A 178 6.31 -10.51 -14.28
CA ASP A 178 5.41 -10.87 -13.19
C ASP A 178 3.95 -10.91 -13.65
N ASP A 179 3.22 -11.94 -13.25
CA ASP A 179 1.76 -11.90 -13.16
C ASP A 179 1.38 -11.11 -11.89
N ALA A 180 0.90 -9.89 -12.08
CA ALA A 180 0.58 -8.99 -10.97
C ALA A 180 -0.41 -9.60 -9.97
N THR A 181 -1.38 -10.40 -10.44
CA THR A 181 -2.35 -11.07 -9.56
C THR A 181 -1.69 -12.17 -8.75
N ALA A 182 -0.81 -12.98 -9.37
CA ALA A 182 -0.08 -14.02 -8.67
C ALA A 182 0.86 -13.44 -7.61
N VAL A 183 1.62 -12.38 -7.95
CA VAL A 183 2.49 -11.67 -6.99
C VAL A 183 1.67 -11.09 -5.84
N THR A 184 0.51 -10.50 -6.13
CA THR A 184 -0.37 -9.95 -5.09
C THR A 184 -0.94 -11.05 -4.19
N ALA A 185 -1.33 -12.19 -4.76
CA ALA A 185 -1.81 -13.34 -3.98
C ALA A 185 -0.73 -13.87 -3.02
N GLU A 186 0.51 -14.04 -3.52
CA GLU A 186 1.63 -14.46 -2.69
C GLU A 186 1.96 -13.42 -1.60
N GLN A 187 1.93 -12.13 -1.95
CA GLN A 187 2.11 -11.04 -0.99
C GLN A 187 1.05 -11.09 0.12
N LEU A 188 -0.22 -11.24 -0.23
CA LEU A 188 -1.33 -11.32 0.71
C LEU A 188 -1.24 -12.56 1.59
N ARG A 189 -0.94 -13.72 1.00
CA ARG A 189 -0.69 -14.96 1.74
C ARG A 189 0.41 -14.78 2.79
N GLY A 190 1.52 -14.19 2.38
CA GLY A 190 2.62 -13.86 3.29
C GLY A 190 2.24 -12.87 4.39
N VAL A 191 1.42 -11.85 4.09
CA VAL A 191 0.92 -10.89 5.09
C VAL A 191 0.03 -11.60 6.10
N VAL A 192 -1.01 -12.31 5.64
CA VAL A 192 -1.96 -13.02 6.51
C VAL A 192 -1.23 -14.05 7.38
N GLY A 193 -0.31 -14.83 6.81
CA GLY A 193 0.50 -15.79 7.58
C GLY A 193 1.30 -15.12 8.70
N ARG A 194 1.88 -13.94 8.45
CA ARG A 194 2.59 -13.17 9.48
C ARG A 194 1.66 -12.60 10.55
N LEU A 195 0.44 -12.19 10.19
CA LEU A 195 -0.56 -11.72 11.16
C LEU A 195 -1.03 -12.84 12.08
N VAL A 196 -1.23 -14.05 11.54
CA VAL A 196 -1.54 -15.25 12.33
C VAL A 196 -0.37 -15.60 13.24
N ALA A 197 0.85 -15.66 12.72
CA ALA A 197 2.05 -15.96 13.50
C ALA A 197 2.33 -14.92 14.61
N ALA A 198 1.94 -13.66 14.41
CA ALA A 198 2.04 -12.59 15.42
C ALA A 198 0.87 -12.58 16.43
N GLY A 199 -0.10 -13.48 16.28
CA GLY A 199 -1.26 -13.58 17.19
C GLY A 199 -2.35 -12.51 16.95
N HIS A 200 -2.29 -11.79 15.83
CA HIS A 200 -3.31 -10.82 15.47
C HIS A 200 -4.61 -11.45 14.96
N TRP A 201 -4.54 -12.67 14.48
CA TRP A 201 -5.71 -13.44 14.09
C TRP A 201 -5.60 -14.86 14.64
N ARG A 202 -6.68 -15.40 15.16
CA ARG A 202 -6.81 -16.76 15.71
C ARG A 202 -8.06 -17.43 15.17
N ALA A 203 -8.09 -18.74 15.20
CA ALA A 203 -9.29 -19.49 14.84
C ALA A 203 -10.49 -19.03 15.68
N GLY A 204 -11.60 -18.71 15.01
CA GLY A 204 -12.79 -18.11 15.63
C GLY A 204 -12.89 -16.60 15.52
N ASP A 205 -11.79 -15.90 15.20
CA ASP A 205 -11.86 -14.46 14.90
C ASP A 205 -12.55 -14.23 13.54
N PRO A 206 -13.18 -13.05 13.33
CA PRO A 206 -13.71 -12.67 12.03
C PRO A 206 -12.64 -12.72 10.95
N PRO A 207 -12.95 -13.16 9.71
CA PRO A 207 -12.00 -13.18 8.60
C PRO A 207 -11.38 -11.81 8.35
N VAL A 208 -10.13 -11.77 7.90
CA VAL A 208 -9.44 -10.53 7.52
C VAL A 208 -10.09 -10.00 6.24
N LEU A 209 -10.65 -8.80 6.28
CA LEU A 209 -11.23 -8.15 5.10
C LEU A 209 -10.13 -7.51 4.26
N ILE A 210 -9.99 -7.92 3.01
CA ILE A 210 -9.01 -7.39 2.06
C ILE A 210 -9.74 -6.58 0.99
N VAL A 211 -9.41 -5.29 0.89
CA VAL A 211 -10.05 -4.35 -0.03
C VAL A 211 -9.09 -3.99 -1.17
N THR A 212 -9.56 -4.14 -2.42
CA THR A 212 -8.79 -3.87 -3.64
C THR A 212 -9.50 -2.87 -4.55
N ASP A 213 -8.75 -2.22 -5.45
CA ASP A 213 -9.31 -1.38 -6.52
C ASP A 213 -9.62 -2.20 -7.79
N ALA A 214 -10.23 -1.54 -8.77
CA ALA A 214 -10.60 -2.13 -10.07
C ALA A 214 -9.43 -2.62 -10.94
N GLY A 215 -8.19 -2.32 -10.55
CA GLY A 215 -6.98 -2.83 -11.18
C GLY A 215 -6.67 -4.29 -10.86
N TYR A 216 -7.35 -4.89 -9.88
CA TYR A 216 -7.13 -6.26 -9.44
C TYR A 216 -8.24 -7.19 -9.92
N ASP A 217 -7.88 -8.43 -10.26
CA ASP A 217 -8.84 -9.51 -10.45
C ASP A 217 -9.24 -10.09 -9.09
N VAL A 218 -10.24 -9.45 -8.45
CA VAL A 218 -10.71 -9.85 -7.11
C VAL A 218 -11.26 -11.26 -7.09
N THR A 219 -11.87 -11.73 -8.18
CA THR A 219 -12.45 -13.07 -8.25
C THR A 219 -11.37 -14.15 -8.32
N ARG A 220 -10.29 -13.90 -9.08
CA ARG A 220 -9.13 -14.79 -9.09
C ARG A 220 -8.40 -14.78 -7.73
N LEU A 221 -8.25 -13.60 -7.12
CA LEU A 221 -7.68 -13.51 -5.77
C LEU A 221 -8.52 -14.32 -4.76
N ALA A 222 -9.84 -14.22 -4.81
CA ALA A 222 -10.73 -15.01 -3.95
C ALA A 222 -10.54 -16.51 -4.13
N TYR A 223 -10.37 -16.96 -5.36
CA TYR A 223 -10.13 -18.38 -5.66
C TYR A 223 -8.79 -18.88 -5.11
N VAL A 224 -7.69 -18.14 -5.38
CA VAL A 224 -6.34 -18.58 -4.99
C VAL A 224 -6.03 -18.42 -3.50
N LEU A 225 -6.84 -17.63 -2.78
CA LEU A 225 -6.71 -17.39 -1.34
C LEU A 225 -7.85 -18.04 -0.53
N ALA A 226 -8.65 -18.94 -1.13
CA ALA A 226 -9.80 -19.56 -0.50
C ALA A 226 -9.45 -20.44 0.73
N ASP A 227 -8.20 -20.87 0.85
CA ASP A 227 -7.65 -21.62 1.97
C ASP A 227 -7.28 -20.76 3.19
N LEU A 228 -7.32 -19.44 3.05
CA LEU A 228 -6.99 -18.49 4.10
C LEU A 228 -8.25 -17.92 4.77
N PRO A 229 -8.14 -17.45 6.03
CA PRO A 229 -9.24 -16.80 6.73
C PRO A 229 -9.43 -15.36 6.23
N VAL A 230 -9.75 -15.20 4.97
CA VAL A 230 -9.87 -13.89 4.32
C VAL A 230 -11.22 -13.72 3.63
N GLU A 231 -11.66 -12.49 3.55
CA GLU A 231 -12.80 -12.00 2.81
C GLU A 231 -12.28 -10.98 1.80
N LEU A 232 -12.52 -11.21 0.51
CA LEU A 232 -12.06 -10.33 -0.55
C LEU A 232 -13.18 -9.37 -0.96
N LEU A 233 -12.86 -8.10 -1.04
CA LEU A 233 -13.75 -7.04 -1.55
C LEU A 233 -13.01 -6.24 -2.61
N GLY A 234 -13.53 -6.22 -3.83
CA GLY A 234 -12.90 -5.49 -4.92
C GLY A 234 -13.88 -4.64 -5.71
N ARG A 235 -13.40 -3.51 -6.20
CA ARG A 235 -14.15 -2.71 -7.15
C ARG A 235 -14.15 -3.39 -8.51
N LEU A 236 -15.30 -3.40 -9.16
CA LEU A 236 -15.45 -3.79 -10.56
C LEU A 236 -15.59 -2.57 -11.46
N ARG A 237 -15.16 -2.69 -12.71
CA ARG A 237 -15.40 -1.69 -13.75
C ARG A 237 -16.86 -1.83 -14.23
N CYS A 238 -17.47 -0.71 -14.55
CA CYS A 238 -18.88 -0.68 -14.97
C CYS A 238 -19.18 -1.38 -16.31
N ASP A 239 -18.14 -1.69 -17.09
CA ASP A 239 -18.24 -2.42 -18.37
C ASP A 239 -18.20 -3.95 -18.22
N ARG A 240 -18.24 -4.47 -17.01
CA ARG A 240 -18.20 -5.92 -16.74
C ARG A 240 -19.56 -6.56 -16.91
N VAL A 241 -19.54 -7.77 -17.49
CA VAL A 241 -20.70 -8.67 -17.56
C VAL A 241 -20.42 -9.87 -16.65
N LEU A 242 -21.31 -10.10 -15.72
CA LEU A 242 -21.28 -11.23 -14.79
C LEU A 242 -22.43 -12.19 -15.11
N ARG A 243 -22.58 -13.23 -14.33
CA ARG A 243 -23.63 -14.25 -14.43
C ARG A 243 -24.37 -14.35 -13.11
N LEU A 244 -25.67 -14.51 -13.19
CA LEU A 244 -26.52 -14.90 -12.08
C LEU A 244 -26.28 -16.39 -11.74
N PRO A 245 -26.69 -16.85 -10.55
CA PRO A 245 -26.64 -18.25 -10.21
C PRO A 245 -27.47 -19.10 -11.20
N LYS A 246 -27.05 -20.34 -11.38
CA LYS A 246 -27.80 -21.27 -12.24
C LYS A 246 -29.26 -21.42 -11.73
N PRO A 247 -30.25 -21.39 -12.61
CA PRO A 247 -31.63 -21.61 -12.20
C PRO A 247 -31.81 -23.04 -11.66
N PRO A 248 -32.78 -23.27 -10.75
CA PRO A 248 -33.13 -24.62 -10.32
C PRO A 248 -33.60 -25.42 -11.52
N ARG A 249 -33.25 -26.70 -11.55
CA ARG A 249 -33.68 -27.61 -12.62
C ARG A 249 -35.18 -27.92 -12.45
N LEU A 250 -35.95 -27.59 -13.47
CA LEU A 250 -37.37 -27.94 -13.49
C LEU A 250 -37.53 -29.45 -13.75
N PRO A 251 -38.49 -30.16 -13.08
CA PRO A 251 -38.82 -31.55 -13.37
C PRO A 251 -39.17 -31.71 -14.86
N GLY A 252 -38.69 -32.80 -15.48
CA GLY A 252 -38.96 -33.10 -16.89
C GLY A 252 -38.04 -32.43 -17.92
N THR A 253 -37.10 -31.53 -17.51
CA THR A 253 -36.13 -30.98 -18.45
C THR A 253 -35.07 -32.02 -18.82
N THR A 254 -34.91 -32.26 -20.13
CA THR A 254 -33.86 -33.08 -20.71
C THR A 254 -32.64 -32.25 -21.07
N GLY A 255 -31.45 -32.88 -21.16
CA GLY A 255 -30.19 -32.21 -21.53
C GLY A 255 -29.28 -31.87 -20.35
N ARG A 256 -28.07 -31.35 -20.66
CA ARG A 256 -27.10 -30.93 -19.64
C ARG A 256 -27.60 -29.62 -18.97
N PRO A 257 -27.68 -29.59 -17.63
CA PRO A 257 -28.11 -28.39 -16.95
C PRO A 257 -27.12 -27.22 -17.22
N PRO A 258 -27.61 -25.97 -17.36
CA PRO A 258 -26.72 -24.82 -17.56
C PRO A 258 -25.80 -24.65 -16.34
N LYS A 259 -24.54 -24.30 -16.59
CA LYS A 259 -23.56 -24.03 -15.54
C LYS A 259 -23.79 -22.66 -14.90
N HIS A 260 -24.27 -21.70 -15.68
CA HIS A 260 -24.50 -20.30 -15.31
C HIS A 260 -25.94 -19.91 -15.58
N GLY A 261 -26.44 -18.95 -14.83
CA GLY A 261 -27.70 -18.28 -15.11
C GLY A 261 -27.56 -17.16 -16.16
N PRO A 262 -28.60 -16.32 -16.29
CA PRO A 262 -28.63 -15.17 -17.21
C PRO A 262 -27.46 -14.20 -16.98
N GLU A 263 -27.26 -13.32 -17.95
CA GLU A 263 -26.29 -12.23 -17.85
C GLU A 263 -26.74 -11.16 -16.88
N PHE A 264 -25.75 -10.59 -16.17
CA PHE A 264 -25.86 -9.40 -15.35
C PHE A 264 -24.82 -8.40 -15.84
N ALA A 265 -25.21 -7.47 -16.72
CA ALA A 265 -24.35 -6.43 -17.24
C ALA A 265 -24.40 -5.20 -16.33
N LEU A 266 -23.23 -4.74 -15.82
CA LEU A 266 -23.16 -3.66 -14.83
C LEU A 266 -23.57 -2.30 -15.39
N ASP A 267 -23.55 -2.13 -16.70
CA ASP A 267 -23.97 -0.93 -17.44
C ASP A 267 -25.40 -1.01 -18.00
N ASN A 268 -26.08 -2.17 -17.88
CA ASN A 268 -27.41 -2.38 -18.41
C ASN A 268 -28.43 -2.77 -17.33
N PRO A 269 -29.19 -1.82 -16.78
CA PRO A 269 -30.18 -2.08 -15.73
C PRO A 269 -31.28 -3.10 -16.09
N LEU A 270 -31.56 -3.31 -17.38
CA LEU A 270 -32.57 -4.29 -17.83
C LEU A 270 -32.18 -5.73 -17.53
N THR A 271 -30.90 -5.98 -17.24
CA THR A 271 -30.38 -7.31 -16.88
C THR A 271 -30.37 -7.57 -15.38
N TRP A 272 -30.78 -6.60 -14.55
CA TRP A 272 -30.70 -6.72 -13.10
C TRP A 272 -32.01 -7.27 -12.53
N PRO A 273 -31.98 -8.39 -11.81
CA PRO A 273 -33.15 -8.82 -11.06
C PRO A 273 -33.38 -7.90 -9.85
N PRO A 274 -34.51 -8.00 -9.17
CA PRO A 274 -34.72 -7.30 -7.90
C PRO A 274 -33.56 -7.60 -6.94
N PRO A 275 -33.02 -6.58 -6.23
CA PRO A 275 -31.93 -6.79 -5.27
C PRO A 275 -32.42 -7.57 -4.04
N GLN A 276 -31.54 -8.39 -3.44
CA GLN A 276 -31.84 -9.05 -2.18
C GLN A 276 -31.87 -8.08 -1.01
N HIS A 277 -30.93 -7.13 -1.00
CA HIS A 277 -30.86 -6.12 0.06
C HIS A 277 -30.70 -4.72 -0.53
N THR A 278 -31.33 -3.76 0.14
CA THR A 278 -31.12 -2.35 -0.09
C THR A 278 -30.93 -1.68 1.27
N THR A 279 -29.81 -0.99 1.45
CA THR A 279 -29.52 -0.21 2.65
C THR A 279 -29.41 1.26 2.31
N SER A 280 -29.75 2.13 3.27
CA SER A 280 -29.66 3.57 3.14
C SER A 280 -29.02 4.12 4.42
N THR A 281 -27.93 4.85 4.28
CA THR A 281 -27.14 5.37 5.41
C THR A 281 -26.76 6.83 5.16
N ASP A 282 -27.08 7.70 6.09
CA ASP A 282 -26.63 9.09 6.03
C ASP A 282 -25.15 9.21 6.38
N THR A 283 -24.40 9.83 5.49
CA THR A 283 -22.97 10.07 5.67
C THR A 283 -22.69 11.56 5.86
N SER A 284 -21.71 11.87 6.70
CA SER A 284 -21.31 13.27 6.96
C SER A 284 -20.63 13.97 5.79
N ARG A 285 -20.35 13.27 4.67
CA ARG A 285 -19.53 13.80 3.57
C ARG A 285 -20.14 13.61 2.18
N TYR A 286 -20.98 12.59 2.01
CA TYR A 286 -21.49 12.17 0.71
C TYR A 286 -23.02 12.23 0.62
N GLY A 287 -23.69 12.82 1.64
CA GLY A 287 -25.13 12.75 1.80
C GLY A 287 -25.58 11.31 2.05
N THR A 288 -26.75 10.95 1.56
CA THR A 288 -27.30 9.61 1.68
C THR A 288 -26.54 8.64 0.76
N ALA A 289 -26.04 7.54 1.34
CA ALA A 289 -25.45 6.43 0.63
C ALA A 289 -26.45 5.29 0.52
N VAL A 290 -26.80 4.90 -0.69
CA VAL A 290 -27.69 3.76 -0.98
C VAL A 290 -26.84 2.62 -1.53
N ALA A 291 -26.90 1.45 -0.88
CA ALA A 291 -26.24 0.26 -1.36
C ALA A 291 -27.27 -0.84 -1.65
N THR A 292 -27.20 -1.41 -2.84
CA THR A 292 -28.05 -2.53 -3.29
C THR A 292 -27.17 -3.75 -3.54
N SER A 293 -27.65 -4.97 -3.23
CA SER A 293 -26.87 -6.18 -3.39
C SER A 293 -27.59 -7.32 -4.07
N TRP A 294 -26.82 -8.17 -4.77
CA TRP A 294 -27.24 -9.39 -5.45
C TRP A 294 -26.32 -10.53 -5.08
N ASP A 295 -26.92 -11.65 -4.67
CA ASP A 295 -26.19 -12.82 -4.18
C ASP A 295 -25.73 -13.74 -5.32
N ARG A 296 -24.63 -14.49 -5.08
CA ARG A 296 -24.04 -15.52 -5.95
C ARG A 296 -23.73 -15.07 -7.37
N VAL A 297 -23.54 -13.78 -7.56
CA VAL A 297 -23.14 -13.22 -8.86
C VAL A 297 -21.65 -13.53 -9.10
N HIS A 298 -21.34 -14.08 -10.29
CA HIS A 298 -20.01 -14.60 -10.58
C HIS A 298 -19.56 -14.31 -12.02
N PRO A 299 -18.23 -14.24 -12.31
CA PRO A 299 -17.75 -14.11 -13.68
C PRO A 299 -17.92 -15.42 -14.46
N ARG A 300 -18.13 -15.32 -15.77
CA ARG A 300 -17.97 -16.45 -16.67
C ARG A 300 -16.49 -16.60 -17.04
N LEU A 301 -15.84 -17.60 -16.50
CA LEU A 301 -14.44 -17.91 -16.80
C LEU A 301 -14.31 -18.64 -18.13
N THR A 302 -13.16 -18.45 -18.79
CA THR A 302 -12.80 -19.16 -20.03
C THR A 302 -11.32 -19.59 -19.94
N HIS A 303 -10.95 -20.68 -20.62
CA HIS A 303 -9.55 -21.14 -20.71
C HIS A 303 -8.70 -20.15 -21.54
N ARG A 304 -8.58 -18.91 -21.06
CA ARG A 304 -7.80 -17.83 -21.67
C ARG A 304 -7.12 -17.01 -20.57
N GLY A 305 -6.07 -16.28 -20.96
CA GLY A 305 -5.32 -15.43 -20.05
C GLY A 305 -4.80 -16.22 -18.85
N CYS A 306 -5.11 -15.78 -17.65
CA CYS A 306 -4.65 -16.41 -16.40
C CYS A 306 -5.27 -17.78 -16.10
N TRP A 307 -6.27 -18.23 -16.86
CA TRP A 307 -6.93 -19.53 -16.73
C TRP A 307 -6.54 -20.52 -17.85
N ILE A 308 -5.57 -20.17 -18.69
CA ILE A 308 -5.16 -20.98 -19.86
C ILE A 308 -4.62 -22.35 -19.43
N ASP A 309 -3.86 -22.38 -18.34
CA ASP A 309 -3.21 -23.58 -17.80
C ASP A 309 -4.06 -24.30 -16.73
N HIS A 310 -5.33 -23.86 -16.53
CA HIS A 310 -6.20 -24.51 -15.57
C HIS A 310 -6.65 -25.86 -16.12
N GLU A 311 -6.31 -26.91 -15.41
CA GLU A 311 -6.72 -28.29 -15.78
C GLU A 311 -8.16 -28.57 -15.34
N GLY A 312 -8.92 -29.24 -16.19
CA GLY A 312 -10.28 -29.65 -15.91
C GLY A 312 -11.34 -28.55 -16.09
N GLU A 313 -12.43 -28.67 -15.36
CA GLU A 313 -13.56 -27.73 -15.44
C GLU A 313 -13.27 -26.46 -14.65
N LEU A 314 -13.41 -25.29 -15.32
CA LEU A 314 -13.23 -24.01 -14.68
C LEU A 314 -14.20 -23.82 -13.49
N PRO A 315 -13.75 -23.24 -12.36
CA PRO A 315 -14.60 -23.05 -11.19
C PRO A 315 -15.71 -22.01 -11.43
N VAL A 316 -16.78 -22.10 -10.67
CA VAL A 316 -17.77 -21.02 -10.50
C VAL A 316 -17.44 -20.32 -9.19
N ILE A 317 -16.98 -19.08 -9.27
CA ILE A 317 -16.52 -18.27 -8.12
C ILE A 317 -17.68 -17.34 -7.74
N GLU A 318 -18.60 -17.86 -6.94
CA GLU A 318 -19.77 -17.12 -6.48
C GLU A 318 -19.41 -16.11 -5.39
N GLY A 319 -20.12 -14.96 -5.38
CA GLY A 319 -19.97 -13.93 -4.38
C GLY A 319 -21.13 -12.94 -4.42
N THR A 320 -21.09 -11.95 -3.56
CA THR A 320 -22.11 -10.89 -3.49
C THR A 320 -21.67 -9.67 -4.28
N LEU A 321 -22.48 -9.25 -5.23
CA LEU A 321 -22.31 -8.00 -5.97
C LEU A 321 -23.02 -6.87 -5.21
N VAL A 322 -22.36 -5.72 -5.06
CA VAL A 322 -22.91 -4.53 -4.40
C VAL A 322 -22.78 -3.34 -5.34
N ARG A 323 -23.88 -2.58 -5.50
CA ARG A 323 -23.90 -1.28 -6.18
C ARG A 323 -24.08 -0.18 -5.14
N LEU A 324 -23.07 0.66 -4.98
CA LEU A 324 -23.11 1.82 -4.10
C LEU A 324 -23.40 3.08 -4.92
N GLN A 325 -24.40 3.83 -4.50
CA GLN A 325 -24.73 5.18 -4.99
C GLN A 325 -24.68 6.15 -3.82
N VAL A 326 -24.01 7.28 -3.99
CA VAL A 326 -24.00 8.37 -3.01
C VAL A 326 -24.68 9.60 -3.61
N GLU A 327 -25.22 10.44 -2.77
CA GLU A 327 -25.98 11.62 -3.20
C GLU A 327 -25.06 12.69 -3.83
N HIS A 328 -23.88 12.91 -3.25
CA HIS A 328 -22.91 13.86 -3.78
C HIS A 328 -21.47 13.46 -3.50
N LEU A 329 -20.52 14.01 -4.27
CA LEU A 329 -19.09 13.92 -4.02
C LEU A 329 -18.57 15.30 -3.56
N PRO A 330 -17.46 15.34 -2.82
CA PRO A 330 -16.78 16.60 -2.52
C PRO A 330 -16.38 17.33 -3.82
N GLY A 331 -16.88 18.56 -4.02
CA GLY A 331 -16.82 19.30 -5.26
C GLY A 331 -18.00 18.96 -6.19
N ASP A 332 -18.17 19.71 -7.27
CA ASP A 332 -19.33 19.64 -8.19
C ASP A 332 -19.27 18.45 -9.18
N ARG A 333 -18.81 17.28 -8.72
CA ARG A 333 -18.75 16.09 -9.54
C ARG A 333 -19.98 15.21 -9.33
N ASP A 334 -20.63 14.85 -10.44
CA ASP A 334 -21.71 13.88 -10.42
C ASP A 334 -21.21 12.50 -9.95
N PRO A 335 -21.81 11.93 -8.88
CA PRO A 335 -21.40 10.65 -8.34
C PRO A 335 -21.87 9.51 -9.24
N LYS A 336 -20.90 8.86 -9.93
CA LYS A 336 -21.19 7.61 -10.64
C LYS A 336 -21.30 6.46 -9.66
N PRO A 337 -22.21 5.49 -9.88
CA PRO A 337 -22.28 4.29 -9.06
C PRO A 337 -20.95 3.55 -9.00
N VAL A 338 -20.64 2.99 -7.84
CA VAL A 338 -19.48 2.13 -7.62
C VAL A 338 -19.97 0.68 -7.50
N TRP A 339 -19.42 -0.20 -8.32
CA TRP A 339 -19.65 -1.62 -8.26
C TRP A 339 -18.57 -2.31 -7.43
N LEU A 340 -18.99 -3.06 -6.42
CA LEU A 340 -18.12 -3.87 -5.58
C LEU A 340 -18.54 -5.32 -5.67
N TRP A 341 -17.59 -6.22 -5.57
CA TRP A 341 -17.83 -7.66 -5.47
C TRP A 341 -17.11 -8.21 -4.25
N SER A 342 -17.84 -8.95 -3.42
CA SER A 342 -17.30 -9.64 -2.26
C SER A 342 -17.27 -11.15 -2.51
N SER A 343 -16.24 -11.83 -1.99
CA SER A 343 -16.10 -13.28 -2.06
C SER A 343 -17.08 -14.05 -1.16
N VAL A 344 -17.89 -13.34 -0.37
CA VAL A 344 -18.84 -13.96 0.57
C VAL A 344 -20.22 -13.98 -0.06
N PRO A 345 -20.81 -15.17 -0.30
CA PRO A 345 -22.21 -15.32 -0.69
C PRO A 345 -23.15 -15.18 0.53
N ALA A 346 -24.44 -15.01 0.26
CA ALA A 346 -25.51 -14.90 1.27
C ALA A 346 -25.24 -13.82 2.33
N ALA A 347 -24.78 -12.65 1.88
CA ALA A 347 -24.46 -11.50 2.72
C ALA A 347 -25.70 -10.95 3.44
N SER A 348 -25.53 -10.51 4.68
CA SER A 348 -26.52 -9.71 5.39
C SER A 348 -26.46 -8.22 5.00
N THR A 349 -27.46 -7.45 5.40
CA THR A 349 -27.46 -5.98 5.24
C THR A 349 -26.27 -5.33 5.96
N ALA A 350 -25.90 -5.85 7.14
CA ALA A 350 -24.76 -5.38 7.90
C ALA A 350 -23.41 -5.65 7.18
N ASP A 351 -23.30 -6.76 6.46
CA ASP A 351 -22.13 -7.06 5.62
C ASP A 351 -22.01 -6.07 4.48
N VAL A 352 -23.13 -5.78 3.79
CA VAL A 352 -23.16 -4.81 2.68
C VAL A 352 -22.70 -3.44 3.15
N ASP A 353 -23.20 -2.97 4.30
CA ASP A 353 -22.82 -1.66 4.85
C ASP A 353 -21.35 -1.62 5.28
N ARG A 354 -20.86 -2.68 5.91
CA ARG A 354 -19.45 -2.81 6.28
C ARG A 354 -18.53 -2.76 5.05
N TRP A 355 -18.89 -3.43 3.96
CA TRP A 355 -18.06 -3.50 2.75
C TRP A 355 -17.92 -2.17 2.05
N TRP A 356 -19.00 -1.45 1.78
CA TRP A 356 -18.87 -0.18 1.10
C TRP A 356 -18.14 0.87 1.96
N GLN A 357 -18.34 0.84 3.29
CA GLN A 357 -17.61 1.72 4.21
C GLN A 357 -16.11 1.38 4.21
N ALA A 358 -15.75 0.10 4.28
CA ALA A 358 -14.36 -0.34 4.19
C ALA A 358 -13.72 0.05 2.85
N PHE A 359 -14.45 -0.09 1.74
CA PHE A 359 -13.99 0.34 0.42
C PHE A 359 -13.70 1.83 0.36
N LEU A 360 -14.57 2.67 0.89
CA LEU A 360 -14.33 4.12 0.93
C LEU A 360 -13.10 4.47 1.79
N ARG A 361 -12.81 3.67 2.83
CA ARG A 361 -11.61 3.83 3.66
C ARG A 361 -10.31 3.48 2.95
N ARG A 362 -10.35 2.73 1.85
CA ARG A 362 -9.17 2.46 1.01
C ARG A 362 -8.46 3.75 0.58
N PHE A 363 -9.18 4.84 0.42
CA PHE A 363 -8.59 6.16 0.11
C PHE A 363 -7.59 6.68 1.15
N ASP A 364 -7.57 6.13 2.36
CA ASP A 364 -6.55 6.48 3.35
C ASP A 364 -5.15 6.02 2.92
N LEU A 365 -5.05 4.97 2.11
CA LEU A 365 -3.79 4.54 1.51
C LEU A 365 -3.25 5.57 0.50
N GLU A 366 -4.13 6.27 -0.22
CA GLU A 366 -3.74 7.40 -1.09
C GLU A 366 -3.11 8.56 -0.30
N HIS A 367 -3.65 8.85 0.90
CA HIS A 367 -3.03 9.82 1.81
C HIS A 367 -1.66 9.36 2.29
N THR A 368 -1.50 8.08 2.56
CA THR A 368 -0.21 7.47 2.90
C THR A 368 0.76 7.60 1.74
N PHE A 369 0.38 7.28 0.50
CA PHE A 369 1.25 7.46 -0.67
C PHE A 369 1.66 8.92 -0.88
N ARG A 370 0.74 9.86 -0.65
CA ARG A 370 1.07 11.29 -0.69
C ARG A 370 2.14 11.64 0.34
N LEU A 371 2.01 11.17 1.57
CA LEU A 371 3.03 11.37 2.61
C LEU A 371 4.37 10.75 2.20
N LEU A 372 4.37 9.48 1.75
CA LEU A 372 5.60 8.80 1.33
C LEU A 372 6.30 9.56 0.21
N LYS A 373 5.56 9.99 -0.83
CA LYS A 373 6.12 10.68 -2.01
C LYS A 373 6.50 12.12 -1.72
N GLN A 374 5.59 12.90 -1.12
CA GLN A 374 5.73 14.35 -1.02
C GLN A 374 6.44 14.81 0.25
N THR A 375 6.43 14.02 1.33
CA THR A 375 7.02 14.40 2.62
C THR A 375 8.27 13.59 2.93
N LEU A 376 8.20 12.25 2.85
CA LEU A 376 9.33 11.38 3.15
C LEU A 376 10.28 11.18 1.95
N GLY A 377 9.88 11.64 0.75
CA GLY A 377 10.72 11.61 -0.44
C GLY A 377 10.92 10.22 -1.03
N TRP A 378 9.93 9.31 -0.92
CA TRP A 378 10.04 7.94 -1.44
C TRP A 378 10.47 7.91 -2.91
N THR A 379 9.92 8.77 -3.76
CA THR A 379 10.24 8.81 -5.19
C THR A 379 11.21 9.92 -5.59
N ALA A 380 11.79 10.64 -4.61
CA ALA A 380 12.68 11.76 -4.88
C ALA A 380 14.09 11.35 -5.35
N PRO A 381 14.72 10.26 -4.82
CA PRO A 381 16.08 9.90 -5.20
C PRO A 381 16.20 9.43 -6.65
N LYS A 382 17.27 9.87 -7.32
CA LYS A 382 17.63 9.41 -8.68
C LYS A 382 18.39 8.08 -8.65
N ILE A 383 17.79 7.07 -8.01
CA ILE A 383 18.35 5.72 -7.86
C ILE A 383 18.35 5.02 -9.22
N ARG A 384 19.44 4.32 -9.53
CA ARG A 384 19.64 3.68 -10.84
C ARG A 384 19.18 2.22 -10.88
N THR A 385 19.41 1.46 -9.80
CA THR A 385 19.15 0.02 -9.78
C THR A 385 17.85 -0.28 -9.03
N PRO A 386 17.08 -1.28 -9.49
CA PRO A 386 15.85 -1.70 -8.82
C PRO A 386 16.10 -2.14 -7.37
N GLU A 387 17.21 -2.84 -7.09
CA GLU A 387 17.56 -3.33 -5.75
C GLU A 387 17.84 -2.17 -4.77
N ALA A 388 18.43 -1.08 -5.26
CA ALA A 388 18.62 0.12 -4.43
C ALA A 388 17.29 0.85 -4.19
N ALA A 389 16.36 0.81 -5.16
CA ALA A 389 15.00 1.32 -4.99
C ALA A 389 14.22 0.48 -3.97
N ASP A 390 14.37 -0.84 -4.00
CA ASP A 390 13.77 -1.74 -3.02
C ASP A 390 14.30 -1.44 -1.61
N ARG A 391 15.64 -1.26 -1.45
CA ARG A 391 16.24 -0.84 -0.16
C ARG A 391 15.67 0.48 0.35
N TRP A 392 15.60 1.47 -0.52
CA TRP A 392 15.04 2.78 -0.17
C TRP A 392 13.56 2.68 0.23
N THR A 393 12.78 1.87 -0.49
CA THR A 393 11.38 1.61 -0.16
C THR A 393 11.25 1.04 1.25
N TRP A 394 12.07 0.06 1.64
CA TRP A 394 12.05 -0.49 2.99
C TRP A 394 12.43 0.54 4.07
N LEU A 395 13.39 1.43 3.80
CA LEU A 395 13.74 2.51 4.72
C LEU A 395 12.55 3.46 4.93
N ILE A 396 11.82 3.79 3.87
CA ILE A 396 10.64 4.66 3.93
C ILE A 396 9.48 3.99 4.66
N LEU A 397 9.24 2.69 4.46
CA LEU A 397 8.24 1.94 5.22
C LEU A 397 8.58 1.94 6.72
N ALA A 398 9.84 1.67 7.06
CA ALA A 398 10.31 1.71 8.44
C ALA A 398 10.18 3.11 9.04
N ALA A 399 10.48 4.17 8.28
CA ALA A 399 10.27 5.55 8.71
C ALA A 399 8.80 5.85 8.98
N HIS A 400 7.90 5.47 8.07
CA HIS A 400 6.45 5.63 8.26
C HIS A 400 5.95 4.91 9.52
N THR A 401 6.41 3.67 9.75
CA THR A 401 6.04 2.89 10.94
C THR A 401 6.53 3.55 12.22
N GLN A 402 7.75 4.08 12.23
CA GLN A 402 8.27 4.83 13.38
C GLN A 402 7.41 6.07 13.68
N LEU A 403 6.96 6.81 12.66
CA LEU A 403 6.02 7.94 12.87
C LEU A 403 4.71 7.47 13.47
N ARG A 404 4.18 6.33 13.00
CA ARG A 404 2.95 5.77 13.53
C ARG A 404 3.07 5.39 15.00
N LEU A 405 4.15 4.72 15.39
CA LEU A 405 4.45 4.35 16.77
C LEU A 405 4.77 5.57 17.66
N ALA A 406 5.38 6.60 17.09
CA ALA A 406 5.68 7.85 17.79
C ALA A 406 4.46 8.76 18.00
N ARG A 407 3.30 8.47 17.36
CA ARG A 407 2.10 9.31 17.44
C ARG A 407 1.64 9.63 18.87
N PRO A 408 1.61 8.68 19.83
CA PRO A 408 1.23 8.98 21.22
C PRO A 408 2.25 9.84 21.98
N LEU A 409 3.51 9.88 21.50
CA LEU A 409 4.62 10.60 22.12
C LEU A 409 4.76 12.05 21.61
N ALA A 410 4.13 12.35 20.46
CA ALA A 410 4.37 13.57 19.71
C ALA A 410 3.67 14.78 20.36
N GLU A 411 4.43 15.82 20.59
CA GLU A 411 3.92 17.15 20.90
C GLU A 411 3.44 17.86 19.64
N ASP A 412 2.40 18.68 19.71
CA ASP A 412 1.89 19.44 18.57
C ASP A 412 2.75 20.69 18.33
N LEU A 413 3.93 20.49 17.73
CA LEU A 413 4.80 21.57 17.28
C LEU A 413 4.18 22.27 16.06
N ARG A 414 3.07 22.96 16.27
CA ARG A 414 2.32 23.66 15.22
C ARG A 414 3.02 24.92 14.74
N ARG A 415 2.81 25.24 13.49
CA ARG A 415 3.19 26.53 12.92
C ARG A 415 2.21 27.63 13.40
N PRO A 416 2.60 28.91 13.40
CA PRO A 416 1.74 29.99 13.94
C PRO A 416 0.34 30.07 13.31
N TRP A 417 0.21 29.70 12.05
CA TRP A 417 -1.06 29.71 11.31
C TRP A 417 -1.88 28.42 11.40
N GLU A 418 -1.34 27.37 12.03
CA GLU A 418 -2.04 26.10 12.17
C GLU A 418 -2.91 26.09 13.42
N ARG A 419 -4.13 25.54 13.28
CA ARG A 419 -5.00 25.29 14.44
C ARG A 419 -4.40 24.15 15.28
N PRO A 420 -4.63 24.15 16.62
CA PRO A 420 -4.24 23.01 17.47
C PRO A 420 -4.80 21.71 16.95
N ALA A 421 -4.02 20.64 17.04
CA ALA A 421 -4.51 19.30 16.76
C ALA A 421 -5.52 18.91 17.87
N ARG A 422 -6.62 18.27 17.47
CA ARG A 422 -7.49 17.62 18.44
C ARG A 422 -6.75 16.46 19.10
N PRO A 423 -7.01 16.13 20.38
CA PRO A 423 -6.40 14.97 21.04
C PRO A 423 -6.53 13.72 20.20
N GLY A 424 -5.45 12.96 20.05
CA GLY A 424 -5.39 11.75 19.23
C GLY A 424 -5.50 11.93 17.70
N ARG A 425 -5.57 13.18 17.18
CA ARG A 425 -5.77 13.48 15.76
C ARG A 425 -4.54 14.08 15.08
N MET A 426 -3.36 13.86 15.63
CA MET A 426 -2.09 14.28 15.01
C MET A 426 -1.90 13.59 13.65
N THR A 427 -1.63 14.39 12.62
CA THR A 427 -1.31 13.85 11.28
C THR A 427 0.15 13.37 11.22
N PRO A 428 0.51 12.45 10.30
CA PRO A 428 1.89 11.98 10.15
C PRO A 428 2.91 13.12 9.95
N ALA A 429 2.55 14.16 9.22
CA ALA A 429 3.41 15.32 9.01
C ALA A 429 3.64 16.14 10.30
N ARG A 430 2.64 16.21 11.19
CA ARG A 430 2.80 16.87 12.50
C ARG A 430 3.66 16.03 13.45
N VAL A 431 3.42 14.72 13.51
CA VAL A 431 4.26 13.80 14.30
C VAL A 431 5.71 13.89 13.85
N ARG A 432 5.97 13.96 12.54
CA ARG A 432 7.32 14.08 12.00
C ARG A 432 8.05 15.33 12.50
N ARG A 433 7.37 16.46 12.67
CA ARG A 433 7.98 17.68 13.23
C ARG A 433 8.49 17.50 14.66
N ALA A 434 7.77 16.72 15.46
CA ALA A 434 8.18 16.41 16.84
C ALA A 434 9.18 15.24 16.92
N PHE A 435 9.44 14.52 15.82
CA PHE A 435 10.17 13.26 15.87
C PHE A 435 11.62 13.44 16.34
N ARG A 436 12.28 14.55 16.04
CA ARG A 436 13.65 14.83 16.53
C ARG A 436 13.72 14.81 18.06
N ASN A 437 12.75 15.39 18.74
CA ASN A 437 12.66 15.39 20.20
C ASN A 437 12.40 13.96 20.73
N ILE A 438 11.48 13.23 20.11
CA ILE A 438 11.19 11.84 20.48
C ILE A 438 12.41 10.94 20.25
N ARG A 439 13.12 11.11 19.13
CA ARG A 439 14.35 10.36 18.83
C ARG A 439 15.41 10.54 19.91
N ALA A 440 15.53 11.72 20.49
CA ALA A 440 16.51 12.00 21.54
C ALA A 440 16.24 11.17 22.81
N THR A 441 15.00 10.72 23.03
CA THR A 441 14.62 9.86 24.17
C THR A 441 14.66 8.37 23.86
N THR A 442 14.89 7.97 22.59
CA THR A 442 14.96 6.56 22.19
C THR A 442 16.40 6.05 22.18
N THR A 443 16.58 4.76 22.35
CA THR A 443 17.88 4.10 22.15
C THR A 443 18.33 4.21 20.69
N LEU A 444 19.61 4.53 20.49
CA LEU A 444 20.24 4.61 19.17
C LEU A 444 21.09 3.34 18.96
N PRO A 445 20.62 2.34 18.20
CA PRO A 445 21.36 1.10 17.98
C PRO A 445 22.57 1.28 17.06
N ALA A 446 22.58 2.31 16.21
CA ALA A 446 23.66 2.57 15.26
C ALA A 446 24.90 3.16 15.96
N SER A 447 26.06 2.63 15.61
CA SER A 447 27.35 3.12 16.08
C SER A 447 27.68 4.50 15.50
N ALA A 448 28.44 5.30 16.25
CA ALA A 448 28.99 6.54 15.75
C ALA A 448 29.92 6.28 14.54
N PRO A 449 29.96 7.18 13.55
CA PRO A 449 30.87 7.02 12.42
C PRO A 449 32.30 7.07 12.90
N LYS A 450 33.12 6.16 12.39
CA LYS A 450 34.58 6.21 12.63
C LYS A 450 35.17 7.40 11.88
N PRO A 451 36.11 8.13 12.45
CA PRO A 451 36.85 9.16 11.75
C PRO A 451 37.47 8.59 10.46
N SER A 452 37.24 9.20 9.34
CA SER A 452 37.83 8.83 8.06
C SER A 452 38.36 10.06 7.35
N ARG A 453 39.49 9.91 6.66
CA ARG A 453 39.97 10.94 5.75
C ARG A 453 39.15 10.90 4.46
N PRO A 454 38.88 12.02 3.80
CA PRO A 454 38.31 12.01 2.47
C PRO A 454 39.15 11.12 1.53
N GLY A 455 38.48 10.26 0.77
CA GLY A 455 39.18 9.49 -0.27
C GLY A 455 39.74 10.42 -1.34
N PRO A 456 40.72 9.97 -2.12
CA PRO A 456 41.39 10.81 -3.14
C PRO A 456 40.44 11.27 -4.26
N GLY A 457 39.22 10.80 -4.27
CA GLY A 457 38.28 11.13 -5.33
C GLY A 457 38.63 10.45 -6.65
N ARG A 458 37.94 10.83 -7.69
CA ARG A 458 38.26 10.39 -9.05
C ARG A 458 39.39 11.23 -9.61
N PRO A 459 40.47 10.62 -10.21
CA PRO A 459 41.55 11.38 -10.81
C PRO A 459 41.04 12.37 -11.87
N PRO A 460 41.58 13.57 -11.93
CA PRO A 460 41.23 14.54 -12.96
C PRO A 460 41.37 13.96 -14.36
N GLY A 461 40.44 14.26 -15.26
CA GLY A 461 40.43 13.73 -16.63
C GLY A 461 39.98 12.27 -16.79
N SER A 462 39.79 11.54 -15.71
CA SER A 462 39.28 10.16 -15.76
C SER A 462 37.83 10.14 -16.29
N ARG A 463 37.59 9.45 -17.40
CA ARG A 463 36.27 9.27 -18.01
C ARG A 463 35.90 7.79 -18.06
N ASN A 464 34.61 7.52 -17.93
CA ASN A 464 34.12 6.15 -18.14
C ASN A 464 34.15 5.84 -19.65
N ARG A 465 34.96 4.87 -20.06
CA ARG A 465 35.12 4.49 -21.46
C ARG A 465 33.99 3.57 -21.97
N ARG A 466 33.28 2.91 -21.07
CA ARG A 466 32.16 2.04 -21.44
C ARG A 466 30.83 2.75 -21.17
N PRO A 467 29.94 2.92 -22.17
CA PRO A 467 28.63 3.47 -21.95
C PRO A 467 27.83 2.55 -21.01
N ALA A 468 26.96 3.16 -20.19
CA ALA A 468 26.07 2.39 -19.34
C ALA A 468 25.06 1.62 -20.23
N PRO A 469 24.76 0.34 -19.89
CA PRO A 469 23.76 -0.43 -20.63
C PRO A 469 22.39 0.25 -20.55
N ARG A 470 21.65 0.19 -21.66
CA ARG A 470 20.27 0.67 -21.75
C ARG A 470 19.32 -0.52 -21.73
N TYR A 471 18.12 -0.29 -21.19
CA TYR A 471 17.07 -1.29 -21.06
C TYR A 471 15.78 -0.77 -21.69
N ASP A 472 15.07 -1.62 -22.40
CA ASP A 472 13.74 -1.31 -22.88
C ASP A 472 12.72 -1.46 -21.76
N VAL A 473 11.65 -0.66 -21.82
CA VAL A 473 10.56 -0.74 -20.86
C VAL A 473 9.77 -2.03 -21.09
N GLY A 474 9.41 -2.72 -20.03
CA GLY A 474 8.73 -4.02 -20.10
C GLY A 474 9.65 -5.21 -20.37
N LYS A 475 10.98 -5.00 -20.35
CA LYS A 475 11.99 -6.07 -20.56
C LYS A 475 13.04 -6.06 -19.46
N THR A 476 13.55 -7.25 -19.14
CA THR A 476 14.62 -7.45 -18.16
C THR A 476 16.02 -7.46 -18.79
N VAL A 477 16.10 -7.72 -20.09
CA VAL A 477 17.36 -7.85 -20.83
C VAL A 477 17.88 -6.51 -21.32
N LYS A 478 19.19 -6.40 -21.46
CA LYS A 478 19.86 -5.24 -22.06
C LYS A 478 19.41 -5.08 -23.52
N ARG A 479 19.27 -3.84 -23.96
CA ARG A 479 19.06 -3.56 -25.38
C ARG A 479 20.26 -4.07 -26.19
N ASP A 480 20.01 -4.95 -27.13
CA ASP A 480 21.04 -5.42 -28.00
C ASP A 480 21.40 -4.31 -29.02
N LEU A 481 22.64 -3.82 -28.94
CA LEU A 481 23.15 -2.80 -29.82
C LEU A 481 23.26 -3.30 -31.30
N THR A 482 23.30 -4.60 -31.48
CA THR A 482 23.32 -5.25 -32.84
C THR A 482 21.99 -5.08 -33.58
N ILE A 483 20.87 -5.04 -32.84
CA ILE A 483 19.55 -4.82 -33.47
C ILE A 483 19.45 -3.38 -34.01
N THR A 484 19.98 -2.40 -33.29
CA THR A 484 20.01 -1.00 -33.73
C THR A 484 20.85 -0.81 -34.99
N ALA A 485 22.00 -1.52 -35.11
CA ALA A 485 22.86 -1.51 -36.30
C ALA A 485 22.21 -2.22 -37.50
N ARG A 486 21.40 -3.27 -37.28
CA ARG A 486 20.62 -3.93 -38.33
C ARG A 486 19.49 -3.06 -38.87
N GLN A 487 18.78 -2.35 -38.00
CA GLN A 487 17.71 -1.42 -38.42
C GLN A 487 18.26 -0.21 -39.19
N GLN A 488 19.41 0.32 -38.81
CA GLN A 488 20.10 1.37 -39.56
C GLN A 488 20.60 0.90 -40.93
N ARG A 489 21.07 -0.35 -41.08
CA ARG A 489 21.48 -0.93 -42.35
C ARG A 489 20.32 -1.32 -43.27
N ALA A 490 19.15 -1.65 -42.71
CA ALA A 490 17.93 -1.90 -43.49
C ALA A 490 17.32 -0.59 -44.03
N GLY A 491 17.38 0.50 -43.28
CA GLY A 491 16.93 1.81 -43.73
C GLY A 491 17.83 2.46 -44.80
N CYS A 492 19.11 2.07 -44.92
CA CYS A 492 20.05 2.56 -45.91
C CYS A 492 20.01 1.78 -47.25
N ARG A 493 19.22 0.70 -47.36
CA ARG A 493 19.01 -0.07 -48.58
C ARG A 493 17.70 0.23 -49.31
N SER A 494 16.89 1.14 -48.78
CA SER A 494 15.61 1.57 -49.37
C SER A 494 15.60 3.06 -49.73
N SER A 495 16.76 3.68 -49.91
CA SER A 495 16.92 5.01 -50.52
C SER A 495 17.75 4.92 -51.79
#